data_f562bf3ebee92ac8d6a3625f60ccdc40
#
_entry.id   f562bf3ebee92ac8d6a3625f60ccdc40
#
_cell.length_a   1.000
_cell.length_b   1.000
_cell.length_c   1.000
_cell.angle_alpha   90.00
_cell.angle_beta   90.00
_cell.angle_gamma   90.00
#
_symmetry.space_group_name_H-M   'P 1'
#
loop_
_entity.id
_entity.type
_entity.pdbx_description
1 polymer ?
#
loop_
_entity_poly.entity_id
_entity_poly.type
_entity_poly.pdbx_seq_one_letter_code
_entity_poly.pdbx_strand_id
1 'polypeptide(L)'
;MKLTLIGNGIMAQSLARGLIKNHEVEIIGRDYDKLKAIQEKIPQITIKELEENEDTTGKNIIFCVKPYALQSVSARLIGTANILLSILAGIRLETLRKQIHAKHY
;
A
#
# COMPACT_ATOMS: atom_id res chain seq x y z
N MET A 1 2.06 -8.64 -13.11
CA MET A 1 2.86 -7.98 -12.05
C MET A 1 2.05 -8.00 -10.75
N LYS A 2 2.70 -8.25 -9.64
CA LYS A 2 2.04 -8.16 -8.35
C LYS A 2 2.18 -6.76 -7.79
N LEU A 3 1.05 -6.16 -7.41
CA LEU A 3 0.99 -4.82 -6.84
C LEU A 3 0.52 -4.91 -5.40
N THR A 4 1.19 -4.16 -4.52
CA THR A 4 0.85 -4.10 -3.10
C THR A 4 0.35 -2.69 -2.79
N LEU A 5 -0.92 -2.60 -2.39
CA LEU A 5 -1.52 -1.33 -1.97
C LEU A 5 -1.42 -1.23 -0.45
N ILE A 6 -0.86 -0.16 0.06
CA ILE A 6 -0.81 0.09 1.51
C ILE A 6 -1.84 1.15 1.85
N GLY A 7 -2.86 0.74 2.59
CA GLY A 7 -4.00 1.56 2.97
C GLY A 7 -5.28 0.80 2.72
N ASN A 8 -6.33 1.11 3.46
CA ASN A 8 -7.59 0.37 3.42
C ASN A 8 -8.80 1.29 3.24
N GLY A 9 -8.60 2.47 2.66
CA GLY A 9 -9.66 3.43 2.40
C GLY A 9 -10.31 3.25 1.03
N ILE A 10 -11.17 4.19 0.68
CA ILE A 10 -11.92 4.19 -0.58
C ILE A 10 -10.97 4.21 -1.79
N MET A 11 -9.87 4.96 -1.70
CA MET A 11 -8.90 5.07 -2.79
C MET A 11 -8.25 3.71 -3.09
N ALA A 12 -7.86 2.97 -2.04
CA ALA A 12 -7.28 1.64 -2.22
C ALA A 12 -8.28 0.70 -2.89
N GLN A 13 -9.55 0.75 -2.49
CA GLN A 13 -10.61 -0.05 -3.09
C GLN A 13 -10.80 0.28 -4.56
N SER A 14 -10.85 1.56 -4.91
CA SER A 14 -11.02 2.01 -6.30
C SER A 14 -9.86 1.59 -7.18
N LEU A 15 -8.62 1.74 -6.69
CA LEU A 15 -7.43 1.30 -7.41
C LEU A 15 -7.42 -0.21 -7.61
N ALA A 16 -7.76 -0.97 -6.57
CA ALA A 16 -7.79 -2.42 -6.67
C ALA A 16 -8.75 -2.91 -7.74
N ARG A 17 -9.93 -2.31 -7.85
CA ARG A 17 -10.90 -2.67 -8.88
C ARG A 17 -10.37 -2.48 -10.29
N GLY A 18 -9.63 -1.40 -10.51
CA GLY A 18 -9.03 -1.13 -11.82
C GLY A 18 -7.86 -2.05 -12.12
N LEU A 19 -7.01 -2.30 -11.12
CA LEU A 19 -5.76 -3.04 -11.32
C LEU A 19 -5.94 -4.55 -11.38
N ILE A 20 -6.97 -5.10 -10.71
CA ILE A 20 -7.16 -6.56 -10.62
C ILE A 20 -7.43 -7.21 -11.98
N LYS A 21 -7.86 -6.44 -12.96
CA LYS A 21 -8.13 -6.95 -14.31
C LYS A 21 -6.87 -7.44 -15.00
N ASN A 22 -5.71 -6.85 -14.70
CA ASN A 22 -4.46 -7.14 -15.38
C ASN A 22 -3.29 -7.50 -14.45
N HIS A 23 -3.49 -7.43 -13.13
CA HIS A 23 -2.42 -7.62 -12.16
C HIS A 23 -2.92 -8.41 -10.95
N GLU A 24 -1.99 -9.03 -10.23
CA GLU A 24 -2.27 -9.51 -8.89
C GLU A 24 -2.25 -8.31 -7.94
N VAL A 25 -3.22 -8.25 -7.04
CA VAL A 25 -3.34 -7.14 -6.08
C VAL A 25 -3.41 -7.67 -4.67
N GLU A 26 -2.52 -7.15 -3.82
CA GLU A 26 -2.53 -7.35 -2.38
C GLU A 26 -2.81 -6.01 -1.71
N ILE A 27 -3.71 -5.99 -0.72
CA ILE A 27 -3.95 -4.78 0.07
C ILE A 27 -3.50 -5.03 1.50
N ILE A 28 -2.63 -4.16 2.00
CA ILE A 28 -2.14 -4.19 3.37
C ILE A 28 -2.70 -2.97 4.10
N GLY A 29 -3.35 -3.18 5.23
CA GLY A 29 -3.95 -2.09 6.00
C GLY A 29 -3.98 -2.37 7.48
N ARG A 30 -4.31 -1.33 8.27
CA ARG A 30 -4.35 -1.40 9.72
C ARG A 30 -5.68 -1.91 10.28
N ASP A 31 -6.75 -1.86 9.48
CA ASP A 31 -8.09 -2.27 9.89
C ASP A 31 -8.52 -3.50 9.12
N TYR A 32 -8.42 -4.65 9.77
CA TYR A 32 -8.71 -5.93 9.13
C TYR A 32 -10.18 -6.04 8.69
N ASP A 33 -11.10 -5.48 9.45
CA ASP A 33 -12.51 -5.54 9.09
C ASP A 33 -12.81 -4.77 7.80
N LYS A 34 -12.15 -3.63 7.61
CA LYS A 34 -12.25 -2.89 6.35
C LYS A 34 -11.62 -3.66 5.19
N LEU A 35 -10.50 -4.34 5.44
CA LEU A 35 -9.87 -5.18 4.42
C LEU A 35 -10.80 -6.31 3.99
N LYS A 36 -11.46 -6.97 4.94
CA LYS A 36 -12.41 -8.03 4.63
C LYS A 36 -13.60 -7.50 3.82
N ALA A 37 -14.09 -6.31 4.15
CA ALA A 37 -15.19 -5.69 3.39
C ALA A 37 -14.78 -5.43 1.94
N ILE A 38 -13.53 -5.00 1.71
CA ILE A 38 -13.02 -4.80 0.35
C ILE A 38 -12.91 -6.13 -0.38
N GLN A 39 -12.41 -7.16 0.28
CA GLN A 39 -12.25 -8.49 -0.33
C GLN A 39 -13.61 -9.10 -0.70
N GLU A 40 -14.66 -8.86 0.07
CA GLU A 40 -16.00 -9.32 -0.28
C GLU A 40 -16.48 -8.72 -1.60
N LYS A 41 -16.11 -7.46 -1.87
CA LYS A 41 -16.47 -6.76 -3.11
C LYS A 41 -15.56 -7.14 -4.27
N ILE A 42 -14.31 -7.47 -3.98
CA ILE A 42 -13.29 -7.82 -4.98
C ILE A 42 -12.62 -9.13 -4.54
N PRO A 43 -13.25 -10.30 -4.80
CA PRO A 43 -12.75 -11.57 -4.26
C PRO A 43 -11.38 -12.00 -4.77
N GLN A 44 -10.91 -11.41 -5.86
CA GLN A 44 -9.63 -11.77 -6.47
C GLN A 44 -8.42 -11.20 -5.75
N ILE A 45 -8.59 -10.22 -4.86
CA ILE A 45 -7.48 -9.63 -4.13
C ILE A 45 -7.09 -10.48 -2.93
N THR A 46 -5.84 -10.32 -2.49
CA THR A 46 -5.40 -10.81 -1.18
C THR A 46 -5.38 -9.66 -0.20
N ILE A 47 -5.59 -9.94 1.06
CA ILE A 47 -5.57 -8.93 2.12
C ILE A 47 -4.59 -9.36 3.22
N LYS A 48 -4.00 -8.38 3.88
CA LYS A 48 -3.09 -8.61 5.00
C LYS A 48 -3.15 -7.46 5.97
N GLU A 49 -3.20 -7.77 7.27
CA GLU A 49 -3.08 -6.73 8.30
C GLU A 49 -1.63 -6.27 8.40
N LEU A 50 -1.43 -4.95 8.52
CA LEU A 50 -0.09 -4.36 8.62
C LEU A 50 0.59 -4.80 9.93
N GLU A 51 1.76 -5.41 9.80
CA GLU A 51 2.58 -5.83 10.94
C GLU A 51 3.49 -4.70 11.42
N GLU A 52 4.10 -4.87 12.61
CA GLU A 52 5.04 -3.88 13.13
C GLU A 52 6.31 -3.77 12.28
N ASN A 53 6.76 -4.90 11.72
CA ASN A 53 7.93 -4.96 10.84
C ASN A 53 7.50 -5.56 9.51
N GLU A 54 6.75 -4.77 8.74
CA GLU A 54 6.25 -5.21 7.44
C GLU A 54 7.37 -5.13 6.40
N ASP A 55 7.77 -6.28 5.86
CA ASP A 55 8.87 -6.34 4.90
C ASP A 55 8.38 -5.97 3.49
N THR A 56 8.96 -4.90 2.95
CA THR A 56 8.63 -4.39 1.62
C THR A 56 9.61 -4.82 0.54
N THR A 57 10.62 -5.62 0.88
CA THR A 57 11.68 -6.00 -0.05
C THR A 57 11.14 -6.57 -1.36
N GLY A 58 11.52 -5.96 -2.46
CA GLY A 58 11.13 -6.41 -3.80
C GLY A 58 9.70 -6.16 -4.20
N LYS A 59 8.89 -5.53 -3.35
CA LYS A 59 7.48 -5.26 -3.65
C LYS A 59 7.29 -4.01 -4.48
N ASN A 60 6.24 -4.01 -5.30
CA ASN A 60 5.80 -2.84 -6.05
C ASN A 60 4.64 -2.22 -5.26
N ILE A 61 4.90 -1.09 -4.63
CA ILE A 61 4.00 -0.51 -3.63
C ILE A 61 3.30 0.73 -4.18
N ILE A 62 1.99 0.80 -3.97
CA ILE A 62 1.20 2.02 -4.15
C ILE A 62 0.71 2.46 -2.77
N PHE A 63 1.15 3.64 -2.35
CA PHE A 63 0.86 4.14 -1.02
C PHE A 63 -0.46 4.91 -1.03
N CYS A 64 -1.46 4.37 -0.36
CA CYS A 64 -2.84 4.88 -0.38
C CYS A 64 -3.33 5.37 0.99
N VAL A 65 -2.43 5.60 1.93
CA VAL A 65 -2.81 6.10 3.25
C VAL A 65 -3.03 7.61 3.23
N LYS A 66 -3.78 8.12 4.20
CA LYS A 66 -3.96 9.57 4.35
C LYS A 66 -2.63 10.21 4.76
N PRO A 67 -2.38 11.49 4.37
CA PRO A 67 -1.12 12.16 4.71
C PRO A 67 -0.78 12.13 6.21
N TYR A 68 -1.77 12.28 7.08
CA TYR A 68 -1.53 12.25 8.52
C TYR A 68 -1.10 10.87 9.03
N ALA A 69 -1.36 9.81 8.28
CA ALA A 69 -1.00 8.45 8.67
C ALA A 69 0.36 8.02 8.08
N LEU A 70 0.97 8.81 7.22
CA LEU A 70 2.19 8.43 6.51
C LEU A 70 3.31 8.04 7.46
N GLN A 71 3.59 8.85 8.47
CA GLN A 71 4.67 8.58 9.39
C GLN A 71 4.45 7.31 10.22
N SER A 72 3.26 7.13 10.76
CA SER A 72 2.96 5.97 11.59
C SER A 72 2.97 4.67 10.79
N VAL A 73 2.54 4.70 9.55
CA VAL A 73 2.54 3.52 8.68
C VAL A 73 3.96 3.23 8.20
N SER A 74 4.70 4.24 7.73
CA SER A 74 6.05 4.04 7.21
C SER A 74 7.02 3.57 8.30
N ALA A 75 6.80 3.93 9.55
CA ALA A 75 7.60 3.44 10.66
C ALA A 75 7.52 1.92 10.84
N ARG A 76 6.48 1.28 10.33
CA ARG A 76 6.31 -0.17 10.37
C ARG A 76 6.91 -0.90 9.18
N LEU A 77 7.40 -0.17 8.18
CA LEU A 77 7.95 -0.76 6.96
C LEU A 77 9.45 -0.99 7.09
N ILE A 78 9.90 -2.16 6.69
CA ILE A 78 11.33 -2.49 6.63
C ILE A 78 11.68 -3.00 5.23
N GLY A 79 12.98 -3.06 4.94
CA GLY A 79 13.46 -3.51 3.64
C GLY A 79 13.44 -2.41 2.59
N THR A 80 13.72 -2.79 1.34
CA THR A 80 13.75 -1.87 0.20
C THR A 80 12.75 -2.34 -0.85
N ALA A 81 11.72 -1.55 -1.10
CA ALA A 81 10.73 -1.84 -2.14
C ALA A 81 11.36 -1.71 -3.52
N ASN A 82 10.79 -2.40 -4.51
CA ASN A 82 11.25 -2.26 -5.89
C ASN A 82 10.75 -0.92 -6.46
N ILE A 83 9.45 -0.69 -6.44
CA ILE A 83 8.82 0.54 -6.93
C ILE A 83 7.94 1.09 -5.81
N LEU A 84 7.94 2.40 -5.63
CA LEU A 84 7.04 3.08 -4.73
C LEU A 84 6.32 4.20 -5.47
N LEU A 85 5.00 4.09 -5.56
CA LEU A 85 4.14 5.15 -6.06
C LEU A 85 3.34 5.71 -4.89
N SER A 86 3.19 7.02 -4.86
CA SER A 86 2.35 7.69 -3.86
C SER A 86 1.25 8.47 -4.55
N ILE A 87 0.03 8.28 -4.05
CA ILE A 87 -1.13 9.08 -4.47
C ILE A 87 -1.49 10.13 -3.42
N LEU A 88 -0.59 10.35 -2.46
CA LEU A 88 -0.80 11.31 -1.39
C LEU A 88 -0.61 12.74 -1.89
N ALA A 89 -1.68 13.53 -1.84
CA ALA A 89 -1.61 14.95 -2.19
C ALA A 89 -0.75 15.70 -1.18
N GLY A 90 0.11 16.61 -1.66
CA GLY A 90 0.92 17.48 -0.81
C GLY A 90 2.15 16.83 -0.20
N ILE A 91 2.44 15.57 -0.50
CA ILE A 91 3.64 14.90 0.00
C ILE A 91 4.73 14.99 -1.06
N ARG A 92 5.87 15.56 -0.67
CA ARG A 92 7.02 15.68 -1.56
C ARG A 92 7.76 14.35 -1.68
N LEU A 93 8.34 14.10 -2.86
CA LEU A 93 9.16 12.92 -3.10
C LEU A 93 10.32 12.80 -2.10
N GLU A 94 10.93 13.92 -1.73
CA GLU A 94 12.00 13.97 -0.75
C GLU A 94 11.57 13.41 0.61
N THR A 95 10.35 13.73 1.04
CA THR A 95 9.80 13.24 2.29
C THR A 95 9.62 11.73 2.25
N LEU A 96 9.11 11.21 1.12
CA LEU A 96 8.96 9.77 0.94
C LEU A 96 10.30 9.06 0.97
N ARG A 97 11.33 9.60 0.32
CA ARG A 97 12.66 9.00 0.30
C ARG A 97 13.29 8.90 1.68
N LYS A 98 12.99 9.85 2.56
CA LYS A 98 13.49 9.82 3.93
C LYS A 98 12.81 8.77 4.79
N GLN A 99 11.53 8.48 4.52
CA GLN A 99 10.71 7.62 5.36
C GLN A 99 10.59 6.19 4.82
N ILE A 100 10.69 6.01 3.52
CA ILE A 100 10.48 4.71 2.88
C ILE A 100 11.59 4.48 1.85
N HIS A 101 12.19 3.29 1.90
CA HIS A 101 13.25 2.92 0.98
C HIS A 101 12.68 2.15 -0.21
N ALA A 102 13.01 2.59 -1.42
CA ALA A 102 12.66 1.91 -2.66
C ALA A 102 13.74 2.15 -3.71
N LYS A 103 13.81 1.25 -4.69
CA LYS A 103 14.73 1.42 -5.84
C LYS A 103 14.23 2.49 -6.80
N HIS A 104 12.92 2.60 -6.96
CA HIS A 104 12.26 3.56 -7.85
C HIS A 104 11.08 4.18 -7.14
N TYR A 105 10.91 5.48 -7.34
CA TYR A 105 9.81 6.23 -6.76
C TYR A 105 8.84 6.76 -7.81
#